data_23d0b71c51ae7ae887863e556b0aec17
#
_entry.id   23d0b71c51ae7ae887863e556b0aec17
#
_cell.length_a   1.000
_cell.length_b   1.000
_cell.length_c   1.000
_cell.angle_alpha   90.00
_cell.angle_beta   90.00
_cell.angle_gamma   90.00
#
_symmetry.space_group_name_H-M   'P 1'
#
loop_
_entity.id
_entity.type
_entity.pdbx_description
1 polymer ?
#
loop_
_entity_poly.entity_id
_entity_poly.type
_entity_poly.pdbx_seq_one_letter_code
_entity_poly.pdbx_strand_id
1 'polypeptide(L)'
;TLFRSLIEPNTSFISCPMSNLVIGGSRTLAEITSPYDTLSKRHGIKIIQDSVSSIDPDKKTVTLASGKTLRYDKAVVSPGVSLNFKSIEGLAQANKDGVTLQAWKAGPETVALHKQIAAMREGGTFAISIPEAPYRCPPGPYERACQVANYLKTHNPKGKVVILDANQDVTSKGALFKKVWAEQYAGIIEYRPKSNVVGVDAKTKTLKLEVEDDVKADVLNVLPQMSAGEIAVKTGLANSNGRWVNVNFLNFESTARKDIHVLGDSIQIAPAMPKSGHMANQHAKVAAAAIVAELSGWEVNPAPVLTNTCYSFVNDREVVHVASVHQYNATEKTFKTVPGSGGLSPAPSTLEGVYAWGWAHNIWADSLG
;
A
#
# COMPACT_ATOMS: atom_id res chain seq x y z
N THR A 1 29.00 7.92 17.64
CA THR A 1 27.64 7.55 18.06
C THR A 1 26.70 8.03 16.98
N LEU A 2 26.02 7.12 16.29
CA LEU A 2 25.02 7.47 15.27
C LEU A 2 23.73 7.92 15.98
N PHE A 3 23.38 9.21 15.83
CA PHE A 3 22.08 9.71 16.27
C PHE A 3 21.05 9.33 15.23
N ARG A 4 20.06 8.53 15.60
CA ARG A 4 18.95 8.12 14.71
C ARG A 4 17.67 8.78 15.21
N SER A 5 16.95 9.40 14.28
CA SER A 5 15.64 10.00 14.57
C SER A 5 14.62 9.49 13.57
N LEU A 6 13.42 9.14 14.07
CA LEU A 6 12.24 8.90 13.28
C LEU A 6 11.30 10.10 13.41
N ILE A 7 10.94 10.71 12.29
CA ILE A 7 9.94 11.79 12.24
C ILE A 7 8.65 11.16 11.74
N GLU A 8 7.64 11.12 12.59
CA GLU A 8 6.35 10.50 12.30
C GLU A 8 5.23 11.27 13.03
N PRO A 9 4.23 11.78 12.31
CA PRO A 9 3.16 12.55 12.92
C PRO A 9 2.20 11.73 13.78
N ASN A 10 2.06 10.42 13.51
CA ASN A 10 1.16 9.57 14.25
C ASN A 10 1.82 9.02 15.53
N THR A 11 1.03 8.83 16.57
CA THR A 11 1.49 8.23 17.83
C THR A 11 1.65 6.73 17.76
N SER A 12 1.03 6.09 16.77
CA SER A 12 1.02 4.65 16.59
C SER A 12 1.05 4.29 15.11
N PHE A 13 1.69 3.19 14.81
CA PHE A 13 1.63 2.53 13.52
C PHE A 13 0.30 1.79 13.37
N ILE A 14 -0.38 1.98 12.24
CA ILE A 14 -1.57 1.20 11.87
C ILE A 14 -1.23 0.44 10.60
N SER A 15 -1.29 -0.89 10.66
CA SER A 15 -0.88 -1.74 9.55
C SER A 15 -1.87 -1.67 8.38
N CYS A 16 -1.39 -1.36 7.18
CA CYS A 16 -2.18 -1.51 5.96
C CYS A 16 -2.38 -2.99 5.58
N PRO A 17 -1.35 -3.85 5.60
CA PRO A 17 -1.58 -5.29 5.64
C PRO A 17 -2.53 -5.67 6.78
N MET A 18 -3.47 -6.58 6.53
CA MET A 18 -4.57 -7.00 7.43
C MET A 18 -5.72 -6.00 7.59
N SER A 19 -5.62 -4.75 7.10
CA SER A 19 -6.69 -3.76 7.27
C SER A 19 -8.00 -4.11 6.53
N ASN A 20 -7.93 -4.92 5.47
CA ASN A 20 -9.12 -5.42 4.78
C ASN A 20 -9.98 -6.34 5.67
N LEU A 21 -9.38 -7.05 6.64
CA LEU A 21 -10.11 -7.84 7.63
C LEU A 21 -10.94 -6.96 8.59
N VAL A 22 -10.47 -5.75 8.86
CA VAL A 22 -11.24 -4.75 9.63
C VAL A 22 -12.41 -4.24 8.80
N ILE A 23 -12.21 -3.97 7.52
CA ILE A 23 -13.28 -3.57 6.58
C ILE A 23 -14.33 -4.68 6.44
N GLY A 24 -13.91 -5.94 6.38
CA GLY A 24 -14.79 -7.10 6.38
C GLY A 24 -15.45 -7.44 7.73
N GLY A 25 -15.09 -6.72 8.80
CA GLY A 25 -15.70 -6.88 10.14
C GLY A 25 -15.19 -8.09 10.93
N SER A 26 -14.21 -8.84 10.44
CA SER A 26 -13.65 -10.01 11.14
C SER A 26 -12.54 -9.65 12.14
N ARG A 27 -12.02 -8.43 12.09
CA ARG A 27 -10.98 -7.89 12.98
C ARG A 27 -11.29 -6.45 13.38
N THR A 28 -10.57 -5.99 14.41
CA THR A 28 -10.66 -4.61 14.91
C THR A 28 -9.42 -3.80 14.49
N LEU A 29 -9.54 -2.47 14.46
CA LEU A 29 -8.40 -1.59 14.19
C LEU A 29 -7.31 -1.74 15.25
N ALA A 30 -7.68 -2.02 16.50
CA ALA A 30 -6.75 -2.18 17.61
C ALA A 30 -5.79 -3.37 17.40
N GLU A 31 -6.26 -4.49 16.81
CA GLU A 31 -5.45 -5.68 16.53
C GLU A 31 -4.34 -5.44 15.51
N ILE A 32 -4.44 -4.38 14.69
CA ILE A 32 -3.44 -4.00 13.68
C ILE A 32 -2.73 -2.68 14.00
N THR A 33 -2.85 -2.22 15.25
CA THR A 33 -2.24 -0.96 15.73
C THR A 33 -1.15 -1.28 16.73
N SER A 34 0.04 -0.71 16.52
CA SER A 34 1.20 -0.88 17.40
C SER A 34 1.84 0.46 17.73
N PRO A 35 2.29 0.70 18.98
CA PRO A 35 3.00 1.91 19.36
C PRO A 35 4.42 1.92 18.80
N TYR A 36 5.03 3.11 18.69
CA TYR A 36 6.44 3.28 18.29
C TYR A 36 7.43 3.23 19.47
N ASP A 37 6.97 3.12 20.70
CA ASP A 37 7.78 3.29 21.90
C ASP A 37 8.90 2.25 22.04
N THR A 38 8.72 1.04 21.48
CA THR A 38 9.74 -0.01 21.46
C THR A 38 10.98 0.44 20.68
N LEU A 39 10.82 1.18 19.58
CA LEU A 39 11.93 1.73 18.80
C LEU A 39 12.82 2.64 19.67
N SER A 40 12.21 3.45 20.52
CA SER A 40 12.94 4.30 21.46
C SER A 40 13.57 3.49 22.60
N LYS A 41 12.81 2.61 23.24
CA LYS A 41 13.22 1.86 24.43
C LYS A 41 14.33 0.84 24.15
N ARG A 42 14.20 0.07 23.05
CA ARG A 42 15.15 -1.00 22.71
C ARG A 42 16.30 -0.54 21.81
N HIS A 43 16.00 0.37 20.88
CA HIS A 43 16.95 0.74 19.83
C HIS A 43 17.50 2.16 19.96
N GLY A 44 17.08 2.93 20.98
CA GLY A 44 17.54 4.29 21.23
C GLY A 44 17.21 5.26 20.09
N ILE A 45 16.17 4.97 19.29
CA ILE A 45 15.72 5.85 18.20
C ILE A 45 14.92 6.99 18.81
N LYS A 46 15.30 8.22 18.48
CA LYS A 46 14.55 9.41 18.91
C LYS A 46 13.30 9.56 18.06
N ILE A 47 12.13 9.37 18.67
CA ILE A 47 10.86 9.64 18.02
C ILE A 47 10.57 11.13 18.09
N ILE A 48 10.29 11.75 16.94
CA ILE A 48 9.87 13.15 16.82
C ILE A 48 8.46 13.13 16.21
N GLN A 49 7.47 13.36 17.05
CA GLN A 49 6.08 13.37 16.65
C GLN A 49 5.77 14.68 15.92
N ASP A 50 6.08 14.73 14.64
CA ASP A 50 5.89 15.89 13.77
C ASP A 50 5.86 15.44 12.31
N SER A 51 5.47 16.32 11.40
CA SER A 51 5.53 16.11 9.96
C SER A 51 6.72 16.84 9.35
N VAL A 52 7.27 16.29 8.27
CA VAL A 52 8.28 16.97 7.46
C VAL A 52 7.58 17.92 6.49
N SER A 53 7.86 19.23 6.60
CA SER A 53 7.33 20.24 5.69
C SER A 53 8.20 20.41 4.44
N SER A 54 9.54 20.32 4.59
CA SER A 54 10.49 20.41 3.49
C SER A 54 11.82 19.72 3.80
N ILE A 55 12.54 19.36 2.75
CA ILE A 55 13.92 18.87 2.80
C ILE A 55 14.74 19.77 1.88
N ASP A 56 15.83 20.32 2.40
CA ASP A 56 16.83 21.07 1.63
C ASP A 56 18.05 20.14 1.42
N PRO A 57 18.21 19.54 0.23
CA PRO A 57 19.30 18.60 -0.03
C PRO A 57 20.69 19.25 -0.02
N ASP A 58 20.77 20.52 -0.41
CA ASP A 58 22.06 21.23 -0.53
C ASP A 58 22.61 21.60 0.86
N LYS A 59 21.73 21.99 1.78
CA LYS A 59 22.07 22.27 3.18
C LYS A 59 22.06 21.03 4.07
N LYS A 60 21.59 19.90 3.55
CA LYS A 60 21.34 18.68 4.33
C LYS A 60 20.49 18.94 5.57
N THR A 61 19.34 19.58 5.38
CA THR A 61 18.41 19.92 6.47
C THR A 61 17.00 19.46 6.17
N VAL A 62 16.29 19.09 7.24
CA VAL A 62 14.86 18.76 7.22
C VAL A 62 14.15 19.79 8.08
N THR A 63 13.16 20.46 7.53
CA THR A 63 12.29 21.38 8.27
C THR A 63 10.98 20.68 8.61
N LEU A 64 10.59 20.74 9.87
CA LEU A 64 9.37 20.17 10.41
C LEU A 64 8.20 21.15 10.28
N ALA A 65 6.97 20.66 10.39
CA ALA A 65 5.76 21.49 10.39
C ALA A 65 5.73 22.48 11.57
N SER A 66 6.34 22.11 12.70
CA SER A 66 6.57 23.00 13.86
C SER A 66 7.58 24.14 13.61
N GLY A 67 8.23 24.16 12.45
CA GLY A 67 9.29 25.14 12.12
C GLY A 67 10.70 24.71 12.58
N LYS A 68 10.83 23.63 13.34
CA LYS A 68 12.13 23.13 13.78
C LYS A 68 12.92 22.57 12.60
N THR A 69 14.21 22.86 12.56
CA THR A 69 15.14 22.32 11.53
C THR A 69 16.09 21.31 12.15
N LEU A 70 16.29 20.20 11.45
CA LEU A 70 17.23 19.12 11.79
C LEU A 70 18.27 18.98 10.68
N ARG A 71 19.53 18.75 11.05
CA ARG A 71 20.58 18.39 10.09
C ARG A 71 20.67 16.86 9.98
N TYR A 72 21.11 16.37 8.82
CA TYR A 72 21.34 14.94 8.60
C TYR A 72 22.65 14.70 7.83
N ASP A 73 23.27 13.56 8.07
CA ASP A 73 24.34 13.01 7.23
C ASP A 73 23.75 12.15 6.13
N LYS A 74 22.78 11.31 6.47
CA LYS A 74 21.96 10.50 5.57
C LYS A 74 20.49 10.65 5.94
N ALA A 75 19.63 10.86 4.96
CA ALA A 75 18.18 10.90 5.12
C ALA A 75 17.53 9.70 4.45
N VAL A 76 16.66 8.99 5.17
CA VAL A 76 15.82 7.92 4.62
C VAL A 76 14.40 8.46 4.51
N VAL A 77 13.86 8.51 3.29
CA VAL A 77 12.55 9.07 2.97
C VAL A 77 11.64 7.94 2.51
N SER A 78 10.68 7.55 3.36
CA SER A 78 9.75 6.45 3.08
C SER A 78 8.28 6.87 3.28
N PRO A 79 7.79 7.89 2.55
CA PRO A 79 6.48 8.49 2.77
C PRO A 79 5.32 7.66 2.18
N GLY A 80 5.62 6.53 1.53
CA GLY A 80 4.62 5.72 0.84
C GLY A 80 4.06 6.43 -0.39
N VAL A 81 2.74 6.35 -0.60
CA VAL A 81 2.07 6.96 -1.74
C VAL A 81 1.20 8.15 -1.33
N SER A 82 1.13 9.13 -2.22
CA SER A 82 0.08 10.14 -2.22
C SER A 82 -1.08 9.69 -3.08
N LEU A 83 -2.29 9.96 -2.61
CA LEU A 83 -3.55 9.70 -3.31
C LEU A 83 -3.94 10.96 -4.07
N ASN A 84 -4.00 10.88 -5.39
CA ASN A 84 -4.35 12.03 -6.23
C ASN A 84 -5.86 12.16 -6.40
N PHE A 85 -6.52 12.73 -5.41
CA PHE A 85 -7.97 12.95 -5.45
C PHE A 85 -8.44 13.83 -6.63
N LYS A 86 -7.54 14.63 -7.23
CA LYS A 86 -7.86 15.46 -8.39
C LYS A 86 -7.90 14.67 -9.70
N SER A 87 -7.44 13.42 -9.70
CA SER A 87 -7.49 12.56 -10.90
C SER A 87 -8.90 12.12 -11.29
N ILE A 88 -9.89 12.29 -10.41
CA ILE A 88 -11.29 11.94 -10.62
C ILE A 88 -12.14 13.16 -10.25
N GLU A 89 -12.99 13.61 -11.17
CA GLU A 89 -13.85 14.78 -10.98
C GLU A 89 -14.78 14.58 -9.77
N GLY A 90 -14.90 15.57 -8.89
CA GLY A 90 -15.76 15.53 -7.70
C GLY A 90 -15.24 14.68 -6.54
N LEU A 91 -14.23 13.82 -6.73
CA LEU A 91 -13.75 12.89 -5.70
C LEU A 91 -13.20 13.59 -4.47
N ALA A 92 -12.43 14.66 -4.63
CA ALA A 92 -11.83 15.38 -3.51
C ALA A 92 -12.88 15.91 -2.53
N GLN A 93 -13.97 16.50 -3.05
CA GLN A 93 -15.06 16.99 -2.20
C GLN A 93 -15.87 15.81 -1.63
N ALA A 94 -16.21 14.81 -2.44
CA ALA A 94 -16.95 13.64 -2.00
C ALA A 94 -16.23 12.86 -0.87
N ASN A 95 -14.89 12.78 -0.92
CA ASN A 95 -14.10 12.17 0.17
C ASN A 95 -14.09 13.05 1.42
N LYS A 96 -13.92 14.37 1.28
CA LYS A 96 -13.98 15.32 2.40
C LYS A 96 -15.31 15.25 3.13
N ASP A 97 -16.41 15.10 2.40
CA ASP A 97 -17.76 15.00 2.93
C ASP A 97 -18.11 13.58 3.46
N GLY A 98 -17.17 12.62 3.36
CA GLY A 98 -17.36 11.25 3.80
C GLY A 98 -18.32 10.42 2.95
N VAL A 99 -18.69 10.89 1.75
CA VAL A 99 -19.55 10.15 0.81
C VAL A 99 -18.76 9.03 0.14
N THR A 100 -17.52 9.32 -0.27
CA THR A 100 -16.58 8.32 -0.73
C THR A 100 -15.49 8.13 0.31
N LEU A 101 -15.05 6.89 0.51
CA LEU A 101 -13.93 6.57 1.40
C LEU A 101 -12.89 5.79 0.62
N GLN A 102 -11.60 6.18 0.73
CA GLN A 102 -10.52 5.42 0.12
C GLN A 102 -10.10 4.24 1.00
N ALA A 103 -10.03 4.44 2.33
CA ALA A 103 -9.56 3.45 3.32
C ALA A 103 -8.31 2.67 2.86
N TRP A 104 -7.48 3.29 1.99
CA TRP A 104 -6.26 2.69 1.44
C TRP A 104 -5.07 2.94 2.36
N LYS A 105 -5.11 4.04 3.09
CA LYS A 105 -4.29 4.25 4.29
C LYS A 105 -5.13 3.75 5.47
N ALA A 106 -4.63 2.73 6.18
CA ALA A 106 -5.31 2.21 7.35
C ALA A 106 -5.45 3.27 8.44
N GLY A 107 -6.62 3.35 9.06
CA GLY A 107 -6.92 4.36 10.05
C GLY A 107 -8.42 4.57 10.25
N PRO A 108 -8.88 5.79 10.61
CA PRO A 108 -10.30 6.07 10.85
C PRO A 108 -11.21 5.73 9.68
N GLU A 109 -10.77 5.96 8.42
CA GLU A 109 -11.56 5.61 7.24
C GLU A 109 -11.78 4.09 7.10
N THR A 110 -10.87 3.25 7.60
CA THR A 110 -11.04 1.79 7.59
C THR A 110 -12.29 1.38 8.38
N VAL A 111 -12.46 1.97 9.57
CA VAL A 111 -13.62 1.73 10.42
C VAL A 111 -14.88 2.40 9.84
N ALA A 112 -14.73 3.60 9.28
CA ALA A 112 -15.83 4.32 8.66
C ALA A 112 -16.40 3.57 7.46
N LEU A 113 -15.54 2.98 6.63
CA LEU A 113 -15.96 2.18 5.48
C LEU A 113 -16.71 0.92 5.92
N HIS A 114 -16.23 0.21 6.95
CA HIS A 114 -16.97 -0.91 7.53
C HIS A 114 -18.36 -0.48 8.01
N LYS A 115 -18.47 0.66 8.71
CA LYS A 115 -19.76 1.19 9.16
C LYS A 115 -20.72 1.51 8.00
N GLN A 116 -20.23 2.06 6.89
CA GLN A 116 -21.05 2.28 5.70
C GLN A 116 -21.54 0.96 5.10
N ILE A 117 -20.67 -0.06 5.03
CA ILE A 117 -21.03 -1.40 4.54
C ILE A 117 -22.11 -2.03 5.43
N ALA A 118 -21.94 -1.97 6.75
CA ALA A 118 -22.89 -2.52 7.72
C ALA A 118 -24.24 -1.81 7.71
N ALA A 119 -24.27 -0.53 7.34
CA ALA A 119 -25.49 0.29 7.23
C ALA A 119 -26.16 0.24 5.84
N MET A 120 -25.63 -0.56 4.89
CA MET A 120 -26.25 -0.71 3.58
C MET A 120 -27.65 -1.25 3.69
N ARG A 121 -28.58 -0.69 2.88
CA ARG A 121 -29.93 -1.24 2.76
C ARG A 121 -29.90 -2.69 2.28
N GLU A 122 -30.95 -3.45 2.54
CA GLU A 122 -31.08 -4.80 1.99
C GLU A 122 -30.96 -4.77 0.45
N GLY A 123 -30.11 -5.66 -0.08
CA GLY A 123 -29.81 -5.72 -1.51
C GLY A 123 -29.03 -4.52 -2.06
N GLY A 124 -28.44 -3.70 -1.17
CA GLY A 124 -27.61 -2.57 -1.56
C GLY A 124 -26.31 -2.98 -2.27
N THR A 125 -25.67 -2.02 -2.93
CA THR A 125 -24.45 -2.23 -3.72
C THR A 125 -23.27 -1.50 -3.10
N PHE A 126 -22.15 -2.22 -2.92
CA PHE A 126 -20.82 -1.67 -2.66
C PHE A 126 -20.05 -1.61 -3.99
N ALA A 127 -19.55 -0.44 -4.37
CA ALA A 127 -18.72 -0.28 -5.54
C ALA A 127 -17.28 0.10 -5.13
N ILE A 128 -16.29 -0.63 -5.67
CA ILE A 128 -14.88 -0.29 -5.54
C ILE A 128 -14.30 0.05 -6.90
N SER A 129 -13.62 1.22 -7.02
CA SER A 129 -12.85 1.56 -8.21
C SER A 129 -11.36 1.29 -7.99
N ILE A 130 -10.70 0.75 -9.02
CA ILE A 130 -9.27 0.42 -9.03
C ILE A 130 -8.60 1.27 -10.09
N PRO A 131 -7.57 2.08 -9.74
CA PRO A 131 -6.87 2.91 -10.71
C PRO A 131 -5.98 2.06 -11.63
N GLU A 132 -5.56 2.63 -12.74
CA GLU A 132 -4.56 2.03 -13.62
C GLU A 132 -3.23 1.82 -12.89
N ALA A 133 -2.61 0.68 -13.11
CA ALA A 133 -1.29 0.33 -12.54
C ALA A 133 -0.18 1.27 -13.06
N PRO A 134 0.90 1.49 -12.30
CA PRO A 134 1.20 0.89 -11.01
C PRO A 134 0.56 1.63 -9.83
N TYR A 135 0.03 0.87 -8.89
CA TYR A 135 -0.50 1.36 -7.62
C TYR A 135 -0.02 0.48 -6.46
N ARG A 136 -0.14 0.97 -5.21
CA ARG A 136 0.27 0.23 -4.01
C ARG A 136 -0.63 -0.97 -3.78
N CYS A 137 -0.02 -2.12 -3.39
CA CYS A 137 -0.70 -3.36 -3.04
C CYS A 137 -1.60 -3.89 -4.18
N PRO A 138 -1.01 -4.38 -5.30
CA PRO A 138 -1.79 -4.81 -6.47
C PRO A 138 -2.93 -5.79 -6.17
N PRO A 139 -2.83 -6.79 -5.27
CA PRO A 139 -3.95 -7.68 -4.95
C PRO A 139 -4.97 -7.08 -3.98
N GLY A 140 -4.65 -5.98 -3.30
CA GLY A 140 -5.44 -5.43 -2.18
C GLY A 140 -6.89 -5.08 -2.50
N PRO A 141 -7.23 -4.49 -3.66
CA PRO A 141 -8.61 -4.17 -3.99
C PRO A 141 -9.48 -5.41 -4.19
N TYR A 142 -8.92 -6.45 -4.80
CA TYR A 142 -9.62 -7.73 -5.03
C TYR A 142 -9.83 -8.51 -3.73
N GLU A 143 -8.84 -8.48 -2.83
CA GLU A 143 -8.98 -8.97 -1.46
C GLU A 143 -10.09 -8.22 -0.72
N ARG A 144 -10.13 -6.88 -0.81
CA ARG A 144 -11.17 -6.06 -0.19
C ARG A 144 -12.55 -6.44 -0.68
N ALA A 145 -12.71 -6.63 -1.98
CA ALA A 145 -13.97 -7.10 -2.57
C ALA A 145 -14.40 -8.45 -2.00
N CYS A 146 -13.47 -9.39 -1.83
CA CYS A 146 -13.73 -10.67 -1.18
C CYS A 146 -14.16 -10.50 0.29
N GLN A 147 -13.48 -9.62 1.06
CA GLN A 147 -13.83 -9.37 2.45
C GLN A 147 -15.22 -8.75 2.60
N VAL A 148 -15.58 -7.80 1.74
CA VAL A 148 -16.93 -7.22 1.71
C VAL A 148 -17.96 -8.27 1.32
N ALA A 149 -17.70 -9.07 0.27
CA ALA A 149 -18.61 -10.14 -0.15
C ALA A 149 -18.81 -11.19 0.93
N ASN A 150 -17.74 -11.56 1.66
CA ASN A 150 -17.84 -12.47 2.80
C ASN A 150 -18.74 -11.92 3.91
N TYR A 151 -18.63 -10.64 4.23
CA TYR A 151 -19.53 -9.97 5.18
C TYR A 151 -20.97 -9.97 4.67
N LEU A 152 -21.20 -9.63 3.41
CA LEU A 152 -22.54 -9.57 2.83
C LEU A 152 -23.23 -10.94 2.79
N LYS A 153 -22.51 -12.04 2.57
CA LYS A 153 -23.11 -13.41 2.60
C LYS A 153 -23.93 -13.69 3.85
N THR A 154 -23.51 -13.14 4.98
CA THR A 154 -24.18 -13.41 6.27
C THR A 154 -25.08 -12.26 6.73
N HIS A 155 -24.72 -11.01 6.41
CA HIS A 155 -25.39 -9.83 6.96
C HIS A 155 -26.32 -9.13 5.97
N ASN A 156 -26.10 -9.29 4.67
CA ASN A 156 -26.95 -8.74 3.60
C ASN A 156 -26.88 -9.64 2.35
N PRO A 157 -27.49 -10.84 2.37
CA PRO A 157 -27.30 -11.86 1.32
C PRO A 157 -27.75 -11.44 -0.09
N LYS A 158 -28.61 -10.41 -0.21
CA LYS A 158 -29.02 -9.81 -1.49
C LYS A 158 -28.06 -8.70 -1.95
N GLY A 159 -27.13 -8.30 -1.10
CA GLY A 159 -26.14 -7.25 -1.39
C GLY A 159 -25.20 -7.63 -2.51
N LYS A 160 -24.64 -6.62 -3.18
CA LYS A 160 -23.74 -6.76 -4.33
C LYS A 160 -22.43 -6.04 -4.09
N VAL A 161 -21.36 -6.57 -4.72
CA VAL A 161 -20.04 -5.95 -4.81
C VAL A 161 -19.72 -5.77 -6.29
N VAL A 162 -19.49 -4.53 -6.72
CA VAL A 162 -19.08 -4.20 -8.09
C VAL A 162 -17.64 -3.73 -8.07
N ILE A 163 -16.77 -4.39 -8.82
CA ILE A 163 -15.37 -4.04 -8.99
C ILE A 163 -15.22 -3.35 -10.34
N LEU A 164 -14.90 -2.05 -10.33
CA LEU A 164 -14.63 -1.23 -11.51
C LEU A 164 -13.12 -1.09 -11.64
N ASP A 165 -12.53 -1.84 -12.55
CA ASP A 165 -11.06 -1.95 -12.68
C ASP A 165 -10.62 -1.25 -13.97
N ALA A 166 -9.82 -0.18 -13.86
CA ALA A 166 -9.26 0.51 -15.02
C ALA A 166 -8.26 -0.36 -15.82
N ASN A 167 -7.79 -1.47 -15.25
CA ASN A 167 -6.82 -2.36 -15.88
C ASN A 167 -7.49 -3.35 -16.84
N GLN A 168 -6.70 -3.92 -17.76
CA GLN A 168 -7.16 -4.92 -18.74
C GLN A 168 -7.68 -6.20 -18.07
N ASP A 169 -7.11 -6.55 -16.93
CA ASP A 169 -7.47 -7.71 -16.12
C ASP A 169 -6.95 -7.53 -14.68
N VAL A 170 -7.29 -8.45 -13.79
CA VAL A 170 -6.81 -8.53 -12.41
C VAL A 170 -5.28 -8.50 -12.38
N THR A 171 -4.71 -7.47 -11.74
CA THR A 171 -3.28 -7.17 -11.81
C THR A 171 -2.39 -8.12 -11.00
N SER A 172 -2.97 -8.93 -10.11
CA SER A 172 -2.24 -9.91 -9.29
C SER A 172 -3.14 -11.07 -8.88
N LYS A 173 -2.67 -12.30 -9.02
CA LYS A 173 -3.40 -13.54 -8.63
C LYS A 173 -4.74 -13.71 -9.36
N GLY A 174 -4.85 -13.26 -10.62
CA GLY A 174 -6.11 -13.14 -11.34
C GLY A 174 -6.91 -14.43 -11.43
N ALA A 175 -6.26 -15.53 -11.79
CA ALA A 175 -6.92 -16.85 -11.88
C ALA A 175 -7.50 -17.30 -10.52
N LEU A 176 -6.75 -17.07 -9.43
CA LEU A 176 -7.19 -17.43 -8.07
C LEU A 176 -8.40 -16.60 -7.62
N PHE A 177 -8.36 -15.26 -7.79
CA PHE A 177 -9.49 -14.42 -7.43
C PHE A 177 -10.74 -14.73 -8.25
N LYS A 178 -10.61 -14.88 -9.58
CA LYS A 178 -11.75 -15.23 -10.45
C LYS A 178 -12.38 -16.56 -10.08
N LYS A 179 -11.54 -17.57 -9.73
CA LYS A 179 -12.03 -18.86 -9.24
C LYS A 179 -12.80 -18.70 -7.93
N VAL A 180 -12.25 -17.97 -6.96
CA VAL A 180 -12.92 -17.69 -5.68
C VAL A 180 -14.25 -16.95 -5.90
N TRP A 181 -14.31 -15.96 -6.78
CA TRP A 181 -15.54 -15.25 -7.07
C TRP A 181 -16.62 -16.17 -7.65
N ALA A 182 -16.23 -17.06 -8.57
CA ALA A 182 -17.15 -18.02 -9.15
C ALA A 182 -17.63 -19.09 -8.16
N GLU A 183 -16.77 -19.56 -7.28
CA GLU A 183 -17.07 -20.67 -6.35
C GLU A 183 -17.70 -20.19 -5.03
N GLN A 184 -17.19 -19.09 -4.45
CA GLN A 184 -17.61 -18.62 -3.12
C GLN A 184 -18.57 -17.43 -3.16
N TYR A 185 -18.52 -16.60 -4.20
CA TYR A 185 -19.23 -15.32 -4.30
C TYR A 185 -20.04 -15.15 -5.58
N ALA A 186 -20.44 -16.29 -6.20
CA ALA A 186 -21.32 -16.26 -7.36
C ALA A 186 -22.60 -15.45 -7.08
N GLY A 187 -22.92 -14.52 -7.97
CA GLY A 187 -24.06 -13.64 -7.84
C GLY A 187 -23.90 -12.51 -6.80
N ILE A 188 -22.77 -12.42 -6.06
CA ILE A 188 -22.44 -11.32 -5.13
C ILE A 188 -21.42 -10.38 -5.78
N ILE A 189 -20.29 -10.91 -6.29
CA ILE A 189 -19.23 -10.11 -6.92
C ILE A 189 -19.46 -10.02 -8.44
N GLU A 190 -19.46 -8.81 -8.94
CA GLU A 190 -19.39 -8.47 -10.36
C GLU A 190 -18.06 -7.79 -10.63
N TYR A 191 -17.28 -8.30 -11.59
CA TYR A 191 -16.00 -7.75 -12.00
C TYR A 191 -16.09 -7.15 -13.41
N ARG A 192 -15.77 -5.86 -13.51
CA ARG A 192 -15.74 -5.11 -14.77
C ARG A 192 -14.30 -4.63 -15.04
N PRO A 193 -13.55 -5.30 -15.92
CA PRO A 193 -12.25 -4.81 -16.39
C PRO A 193 -12.44 -3.65 -17.36
N LYS A 194 -11.40 -2.80 -17.53
CA LYS A 194 -11.39 -1.62 -18.42
C LYS A 194 -12.42 -0.54 -18.04
N SER A 195 -12.93 -0.60 -16.81
CA SER A 195 -13.94 0.33 -16.31
C SER A 195 -13.26 1.46 -15.54
N ASN A 196 -12.80 2.48 -16.25
CA ASN A 196 -12.11 3.63 -15.67
C ASN A 196 -13.12 4.64 -15.09
N VAL A 197 -13.07 4.89 -13.80
CA VAL A 197 -13.89 5.90 -13.12
C VAL A 197 -13.26 7.28 -13.33
N VAL A 198 -13.99 8.20 -13.93
CA VAL A 198 -13.54 9.56 -14.25
C VAL A 198 -14.25 10.65 -13.42
N GLY A 199 -15.35 10.32 -12.75
CA GLY A 199 -16.09 11.27 -11.94
C GLY A 199 -16.93 10.65 -10.84
N VAL A 200 -17.30 11.46 -9.85
CA VAL A 200 -18.17 11.10 -8.72
C VAL A 200 -19.27 12.15 -8.60
N ASP A 201 -20.53 11.73 -8.70
CA ASP A 201 -21.67 12.50 -8.22
C ASP A 201 -22.01 12.07 -6.78
N ALA A 202 -21.61 12.89 -5.83
CA ALA A 202 -21.82 12.63 -4.41
C ALA A 202 -23.29 12.66 -3.98
N LYS A 203 -24.15 13.43 -4.68
CA LYS A 203 -25.57 13.58 -4.33
C LYS A 203 -26.37 12.32 -4.68
N THR A 204 -26.09 11.75 -5.84
CA THR A 204 -26.77 10.55 -6.33
C THR A 204 -26.03 9.26 -5.98
N LYS A 205 -24.81 9.37 -5.41
CA LYS A 205 -23.87 8.27 -5.17
C LYS A 205 -23.58 7.48 -6.44
N THR A 206 -23.20 8.21 -7.50
CA THR A 206 -22.95 7.64 -8.84
C THR A 206 -21.48 7.81 -9.22
N LEU A 207 -20.86 6.75 -9.71
CA LEU A 207 -19.54 6.75 -10.34
C LEU A 207 -19.70 6.89 -11.84
N LYS A 208 -19.11 7.93 -12.41
CA LYS A 208 -19.09 8.18 -13.85
C LYS A 208 -17.96 7.38 -14.48
N LEU A 209 -18.26 6.61 -15.50
CA LEU A 209 -17.30 5.83 -16.25
C LEU A 209 -16.89 6.54 -17.54
N GLU A 210 -15.68 6.27 -18.01
CA GLU A 210 -15.14 6.90 -19.22
C GLU A 210 -15.89 6.46 -20.50
N VAL A 211 -16.32 5.20 -20.57
CA VAL A 211 -16.90 4.60 -21.78
C VAL A 211 -18.24 3.90 -21.50
N GLU A 212 -18.38 3.27 -20.34
CA GLU A 212 -19.55 2.48 -19.98
C GLU A 212 -20.65 3.32 -19.29
N ASP A 213 -21.82 2.72 -19.04
CA ASP A 213 -22.88 3.34 -18.25
C ASP A 213 -22.44 3.59 -16.81
N ASP A 214 -22.85 4.73 -16.26
CA ASP A 214 -22.56 5.14 -14.89
C ASP A 214 -23.07 4.12 -13.87
N VAL A 215 -22.32 3.96 -12.76
CA VAL A 215 -22.63 3.00 -11.70
C VAL A 215 -23.12 3.71 -10.46
N LYS A 216 -24.36 3.47 -10.08
CA LYS A 216 -24.93 3.92 -8.80
C LYS A 216 -24.76 2.85 -7.73
N ALA A 217 -24.26 3.23 -6.54
CA ALA A 217 -24.06 2.30 -5.43
C ALA A 217 -24.37 2.95 -4.06
N ASP A 218 -24.66 2.14 -3.06
CA ASP A 218 -24.98 2.61 -1.71
C ASP A 218 -23.70 3.02 -0.97
N VAL A 219 -22.59 2.32 -1.22
CA VAL A 219 -21.26 2.60 -0.66
C VAL A 219 -20.24 2.73 -1.79
N LEU A 220 -19.48 3.83 -1.78
CA LEU A 220 -18.48 4.16 -2.78
C LEU A 220 -17.07 4.10 -2.18
N ASN A 221 -16.30 3.07 -2.54
CA ASN A 221 -14.89 2.96 -2.19
C ASN A 221 -14.03 3.32 -3.41
N VAL A 222 -13.60 4.56 -3.50
CA VAL A 222 -12.92 5.08 -4.69
C VAL A 222 -11.42 5.22 -4.42
N LEU A 223 -10.62 4.45 -5.18
CA LEU A 223 -9.16 4.52 -5.13
C LEU A 223 -8.66 5.40 -6.28
N PRO A 224 -8.11 6.60 -6.00
CA PRO A 224 -7.59 7.46 -7.05
C PRO A 224 -6.20 7.02 -7.53
N GLN A 225 -5.72 7.63 -8.61
CA GLN A 225 -4.34 7.51 -9.06
C GLN A 225 -3.36 7.81 -7.92
N MET A 226 -2.22 7.13 -7.92
CA MET A 226 -1.18 7.25 -6.90
C MET A 226 0.14 7.75 -7.47
N SER A 227 0.90 8.45 -6.65
CA SER A 227 2.26 8.90 -6.93
C SER A 227 3.15 8.70 -5.69
N ALA A 228 4.44 8.98 -5.80
CA ALA A 228 5.32 9.09 -4.64
C ALA A 228 4.72 10.03 -3.59
N GLY A 229 5.01 9.76 -2.31
CA GLY A 229 4.54 10.61 -1.22
C GLY A 229 4.92 12.07 -1.42
N GLU A 230 4.06 12.98 -0.99
CA GLU A 230 4.12 14.42 -1.31
C GLU A 230 5.49 15.05 -1.00
N ILE A 231 6.12 14.66 0.11
CA ILE A 231 7.43 15.19 0.47
C ILE A 231 8.52 14.82 -0.56
N ALA A 232 8.46 13.62 -1.14
CA ALA A 232 9.40 13.22 -2.19
C ALA A 232 9.19 14.05 -3.47
N VAL A 233 7.95 14.36 -3.82
CA VAL A 233 7.62 15.23 -4.95
C VAL A 233 8.08 16.67 -4.69
N LYS A 234 7.75 17.24 -3.53
CA LYS A 234 8.14 18.60 -3.14
C LYS A 234 9.65 18.81 -3.06
N THR A 235 10.41 17.78 -2.68
CA THR A 235 11.88 17.81 -2.64
C THR A 235 12.53 17.67 -4.02
N GLY A 236 11.74 17.43 -5.09
CA GLY A 236 12.27 17.21 -6.44
C GLY A 236 12.91 15.84 -6.63
N LEU A 237 12.52 14.84 -5.83
CA LEU A 237 13.04 13.48 -5.94
C LEU A 237 12.29 12.65 -6.99
N ALA A 238 11.01 12.98 -7.28
CA ALA A 238 10.14 12.24 -8.19
C ALA A 238 10.52 12.51 -9.66
N ASN A 239 11.62 11.92 -10.11
CA ASN A 239 12.22 12.13 -11.43
C ASN A 239 11.90 11.03 -12.47
N SER A 240 11.03 10.08 -12.14
CA SER A 240 10.45 9.14 -13.10
C SER A 240 9.04 9.61 -13.46
N ASN A 241 8.88 10.20 -14.65
CA ASN A 241 7.63 10.76 -15.19
C ASN A 241 6.93 11.74 -14.22
N GLY A 242 7.68 12.44 -13.34
CA GLY A 242 7.14 13.28 -12.28
C GLY A 242 6.30 12.53 -11.23
N ARG A 243 6.24 11.21 -11.29
CA ARG A 243 5.34 10.38 -10.50
C ARG A 243 6.07 9.55 -9.43
N TRP A 244 7.23 8.97 -9.77
CA TRP A 244 7.98 8.07 -8.89
C TRP A 244 9.43 8.49 -8.76
N VAL A 245 10.13 7.99 -7.73
CA VAL A 245 11.54 8.30 -7.47
C VAL A 245 12.43 7.22 -8.06
N ASN A 246 13.33 7.58 -8.99
CA ASN A 246 14.40 6.69 -9.41
C ASN A 246 15.46 6.58 -8.33
N VAL A 247 15.92 5.37 -8.05
CA VAL A 247 16.94 5.08 -7.05
C VAL A 247 18.04 4.18 -7.61
N ASN A 248 19.21 4.25 -7.00
CA ASN A 248 20.24 3.23 -7.18
C ASN A 248 19.84 2.01 -6.32
N PHE A 249 19.53 0.90 -6.95
CA PHE A 249 19.05 -0.29 -6.28
C PHE A 249 20.08 -1.01 -5.37
N LEU A 250 21.35 -0.63 -5.38
CA LEU A 250 22.35 -1.15 -4.44
C LEU A 250 22.21 -0.56 -3.03
N ASN A 251 21.75 0.69 -2.93
CA ASN A 251 21.66 1.41 -1.67
C ASN A 251 20.37 2.22 -1.51
N PHE A 252 19.48 2.22 -2.50
CA PHE A 252 18.25 3.01 -2.57
C PHE A 252 18.47 4.53 -2.49
N GLU A 253 19.70 5.02 -2.77
CA GLU A 253 19.95 6.45 -2.88
C GLU A 253 19.23 7.01 -4.11
N SER A 254 18.59 8.17 -3.94
CA SER A 254 17.93 8.90 -5.03
C SER A 254 18.93 9.25 -6.12
N THR A 255 18.57 9.02 -7.39
CA THR A 255 19.38 9.46 -8.52
C THR A 255 19.34 10.97 -8.72
N ALA A 256 18.41 11.68 -8.07
CA ALA A 256 18.29 13.14 -8.16
C ALA A 256 19.08 13.88 -7.08
N ARG A 257 19.28 13.29 -5.90
CA ARG A 257 19.91 13.94 -4.74
C ARG A 257 20.74 12.95 -3.93
N LYS A 258 22.00 13.32 -3.70
CA LYS A 258 22.93 12.53 -2.88
C LYS A 258 22.53 12.55 -1.40
N ASP A 259 22.89 11.50 -0.68
CA ASP A 259 22.65 11.31 0.76
C ASP A 259 21.16 11.27 1.16
N ILE A 260 20.26 11.11 0.17
CA ILE A 260 18.83 10.87 0.38
C ILE A 260 18.47 9.51 -0.21
N HIS A 261 18.08 8.58 0.64
CA HIS A 261 17.64 7.24 0.27
C HIS A 261 16.11 7.19 0.28
N VAL A 262 15.49 6.67 -0.77
CA VAL A 262 14.02 6.60 -0.88
C VAL A 262 13.59 5.14 -0.94
N LEU A 263 12.61 4.76 -0.12
CA LEU A 263 12.19 3.38 0.08
C LEU A 263 10.71 3.17 -0.18
N GLY A 264 10.34 1.91 -0.35
CA GLY A 264 8.97 1.45 -0.41
C GLY A 264 8.21 1.96 -1.64
N ASP A 265 6.94 2.25 -1.45
CA ASP A 265 6.02 2.50 -2.56
C ASP A 265 6.26 3.81 -3.33
N SER A 266 7.11 4.72 -2.79
CA SER A 266 7.48 5.97 -3.46
C SER A 266 8.44 5.79 -4.64
N ILE A 267 9.17 4.67 -4.72
CA ILE A 267 10.18 4.48 -5.77
C ILE A 267 9.57 4.06 -7.12
N GLN A 268 10.29 4.34 -8.19
CA GLN A 268 10.11 3.63 -9.47
C GLN A 268 10.57 2.19 -9.24
N ILE A 269 9.65 1.25 -9.36
CA ILE A 269 9.94 -0.17 -9.14
C ILE A 269 10.76 -0.77 -10.28
N ALA A 270 11.57 -1.77 -9.96
CA ALA A 270 12.21 -2.63 -10.94
C ALA A 270 11.15 -3.46 -11.71
N PRO A 271 11.46 -3.99 -12.89
CA PRO A 271 10.54 -4.86 -13.63
C PRO A 271 10.01 -6.02 -12.77
N ALA A 272 8.70 -6.23 -12.82
CA ALA A 272 7.99 -7.26 -12.05
C ALA A 272 8.07 -7.14 -10.50
N MET A 273 8.67 -6.09 -9.98
CA MET A 273 8.68 -5.80 -8.54
C MET A 273 7.34 -5.20 -8.13
N PRO A 274 6.64 -5.74 -7.13
CA PRO A 274 5.40 -5.14 -6.66
C PRO A 274 5.65 -3.95 -5.71
N LYS A 275 4.71 -3.00 -5.67
CA LYS A 275 4.61 -2.01 -4.58
C LYS A 275 3.92 -2.68 -3.39
N SER A 276 4.68 -3.28 -2.48
CA SER A 276 4.14 -4.04 -1.33
C SER A 276 4.85 -3.68 -0.02
N GLY A 277 4.16 -3.89 1.10
CA GLY A 277 4.74 -3.68 2.43
C GLY A 277 5.96 -4.59 2.70
N HIS A 278 5.95 -5.84 2.20
CA HIS A 278 7.10 -6.73 2.32
C HIS A 278 8.30 -6.19 1.53
N MET A 279 8.07 -5.75 0.30
CA MET A 279 9.13 -5.17 -0.51
C MET A 279 9.70 -3.90 0.14
N ALA A 280 8.85 -3.05 0.72
CA ALA A 280 9.30 -1.87 1.46
C ALA A 280 10.20 -2.23 2.65
N ASN A 281 9.86 -3.29 3.41
CA ASN A 281 10.69 -3.82 4.49
C ASN A 281 12.04 -4.33 3.96
N GLN A 282 12.06 -5.03 2.82
CA GLN A 282 13.30 -5.51 2.20
C GLN A 282 14.18 -4.36 1.68
N HIS A 283 13.58 -3.33 1.07
CA HIS A 283 14.30 -2.10 0.67
C HIS A 283 14.99 -1.46 1.88
N ALA A 284 14.31 -1.39 3.01
CA ALA A 284 14.87 -0.80 4.24
C ALA A 284 16.10 -1.59 4.74
N LYS A 285 16.08 -2.92 4.67
CA LYS A 285 17.23 -3.78 5.08
C LYS A 285 18.43 -3.55 4.17
N VAL A 286 18.25 -3.52 2.86
CA VAL A 286 19.32 -3.26 1.89
C VAL A 286 19.88 -1.85 2.07
N ALA A 287 19.02 -0.84 2.15
CA ALA A 287 19.45 0.55 2.34
C ALA A 287 20.17 0.75 3.68
N ALA A 288 19.68 0.16 4.77
CA ALA A 288 20.32 0.27 6.07
C ALA A 288 21.74 -0.36 6.08
N ALA A 289 21.87 -1.56 5.48
CA ALA A 289 23.18 -2.20 5.33
C ALA A 289 24.15 -1.36 4.49
N ALA A 290 23.67 -0.80 3.38
CA ALA A 290 24.47 0.06 2.51
C ALA A 290 24.88 1.38 3.21
N ILE A 291 23.97 2.04 3.92
CA ILE A 291 24.27 3.27 4.68
C ILE A 291 25.33 2.99 5.76
N VAL A 292 25.21 1.87 6.48
CA VAL A 292 26.20 1.49 7.48
C VAL A 292 27.57 1.22 6.84
N ALA A 293 27.60 0.51 5.71
CA ALA A 293 28.83 0.25 4.97
C ALA A 293 29.50 1.57 4.51
N GLU A 294 28.74 2.46 3.88
CA GLU A 294 29.23 3.77 3.42
C GLU A 294 29.80 4.63 4.55
N LEU A 295 29.08 4.70 5.69
CA LEU A 295 29.54 5.48 6.86
C LEU A 295 30.74 4.86 7.59
N SER A 296 30.97 3.56 7.41
CA SER A 296 32.09 2.82 8.01
C SER A 296 33.29 2.67 7.06
N GLY A 297 33.19 3.12 5.81
CA GLY A 297 34.21 2.93 4.78
C GLY A 297 34.32 1.47 4.30
N TRP A 298 33.24 0.70 4.42
CA TRP A 298 33.15 -0.69 3.96
C TRP A 298 32.54 -0.76 2.56
N GLU A 299 32.73 -1.89 1.89
CA GLU A 299 32.08 -2.13 0.61
C GLU A 299 30.57 -2.37 0.80
N VAL A 300 29.78 -1.74 -0.08
CA VAL A 300 28.34 -2.01 -0.19
C VAL A 300 28.16 -3.38 -0.84
N ASN A 301 27.21 -4.17 -0.37
CA ASN A 301 26.88 -5.46 -0.96
C ASN A 301 26.59 -5.30 -2.47
N PRO A 302 27.39 -5.90 -3.38
CA PRO A 302 27.25 -5.72 -4.82
C PRO A 302 26.10 -6.58 -5.41
N ALA A 303 25.52 -7.50 -4.64
CA ALA A 303 24.52 -8.45 -5.12
C ALA A 303 23.38 -8.65 -4.10
N PRO A 304 22.66 -7.59 -3.73
CA PRO A 304 21.54 -7.72 -2.80
C PRO A 304 20.41 -8.57 -3.40
N VAL A 305 19.68 -9.26 -2.52
CA VAL A 305 18.52 -10.07 -2.84
C VAL A 305 17.33 -9.55 -2.03
N LEU A 306 16.17 -9.47 -2.68
CA LEU A 306 14.92 -9.08 -2.07
C LEU A 306 13.92 -10.22 -2.19
N THR A 307 13.09 -10.41 -1.18
CA THR A 307 12.00 -11.38 -1.20
C THR A 307 10.66 -10.68 -1.07
N ASN A 308 9.64 -11.24 -1.70
CA ASN A 308 8.28 -10.77 -1.57
C ASN A 308 7.32 -11.92 -1.38
N THR A 309 6.38 -11.76 -0.46
CA THR A 309 5.20 -12.61 -0.33
C THR A 309 4.02 -11.70 -0.05
N CYS A 310 2.99 -11.80 -0.88
CA CYS A 310 1.74 -11.07 -0.68
C CYS A 310 0.62 -12.07 -0.41
N TYR A 311 0.21 -12.17 0.84
CA TYR A 311 -0.97 -12.89 1.27
C TYR A 311 -2.22 -12.06 1.01
N SER A 312 -3.32 -12.70 0.58
CA SER A 312 -4.63 -12.08 0.43
C SER A 312 -5.72 -12.98 0.96
N PHE A 313 -6.46 -12.48 1.93
CA PHE A 313 -7.60 -13.17 2.51
C PHE A 313 -8.78 -13.15 1.54
N VAL A 314 -9.24 -14.33 1.13
CA VAL A 314 -10.43 -14.47 0.28
C VAL A 314 -11.73 -14.59 1.09
N ASN A 315 -11.63 -14.90 2.37
CA ASN A 315 -12.65 -14.77 3.40
C ASN A 315 -11.95 -14.49 4.74
N ASP A 316 -12.60 -14.68 5.89
CA ASP A 316 -12.02 -14.44 7.21
C ASP A 316 -10.93 -15.43 7.64
N ARG A 317 -10.74 -16.54 6.91
CA ARG A 317 -9.84 -17.66 7.26
C ARG A 317 -8.92 -18.11 6.12
N GLU A 318 -9.44 -18.19 4.91
CA GLU A 318 -8.70 -18.70 3.76
C GLU A 318 -7.92 -17.61 3.06
N VAL A 319 -6.73 -17.96 2.64
CA VAL A 319 -5.76 -17.04 2.01
C VAL A 319 -5.23 -17.66 0.73
N VAL A 320 -4.90 -16.80 -0.20
CA VAL A 320 -4.06 -17.08 -1.38
C VAL A 320 -2.83 -16.18 -1.34
N HIS A 321 -1.68 -16.69 -1.80
CA HIS A 321 -0.45 -15.90 -1.87
C HIS A 321 0.15 -15.82 -3.27
N VAL A 322 1.04 -14.86 -3.44
CA VAL A 322 2.07 -14.81 -4.49
C VAL A 322 3.40 -14.56 -3.82
N ALA A 323 4.43 -15.31 -4.19
CA ALA A 323 5.79 -15.12 -3.72
C ALA A 323 6.76 -14.93 -4.90
N SER A 324 7.85 -14.20 -4.66
CA SER A 324 8.94 -14.01 -5.63
C SER A 324 10.23 -13.62 -4.93
N VAL A 325 11.36 -13.99 -5.55
CA VAL A 325 12.70 -13.53 -5.17
C VAL A 325 13.24 -12.64 -6.29
N HIS A 326 13.85 -11.53 -5.92
CA HIS A 326 14.44 -10.59 -6.84
C HIS A 326 15.92 -10.43 -6.52
N GLN A 327 16.78 -10.66 -7.51
CA GLN A 327 18.23 -10.54 -7.41
C GLN A 327 18.71 -9.35 -8.23
N TYR A 328 19.66 -8.60 -7.68
CA TYR A 328 20.27 -7.49 -8.40
C TYR A 328 21.08 -8.00 -9.60
N ASN A 329 20.84 -7.39 -10.75
CA ASN A 329 21.59 -7.61 -11.99
C ASN A 329 22.54 -6.43 -12.20
N ALA A 330 23.85 -6.67 -12.05
CA ALA A 330 24.88 -5.63 -12.15
C ALA A 330 25.01 -5.01 -13.55
N THR A 331 24.73 -5.80 -14.60
CA THR A 331 24.80 -5.31 -15.99
C THR A 331 23.68 -4.33 -16.29
N GLU A 332 22.46 -4.64 -15.87
CA GLU A 332 21.28 -3.80 -16.12
C GLU A 332 21.01 -2.81 -14.96
N LYS A 333 21.77 -2.91 -13.87
CA LYS A 333 21.64 -2.07 -12.66
C LYS A 333 20.20 -2.04 -12.09
N THR A 334 19.52 -3.17 -12.13
CA THR A 334 18.15 -3.32 -11.66
C THR A 334 17.94 -4.69 -10.99
N PHE A 335 16.83 -4.85 -10.26
CA PHE A 335 16.43 -6.16 -9.79
C PHE A 335 15.70 -6.94 -10.88
N LYS A 336 15.93 -8.24 -10.93
CA LYS A 336 15.18 -9.20 -11.75
C LYS A 336 14.63 -10.32 -10.92
N THR A 337 13.44 -10.77 -11.26
CA THR A 337 12.86 -11.97 -10.64
C THR A 337 13.70 -13.19 -10.99
N VAL A 338 14.07 -13.95 -9.97
CA VAL A 338 14.80 -15.23 -10.14
C VAL A 338 13.80 -16.27 -10.66
N PRO A 339 14.03 -16.88 -11.82
CA PRO A 339 13.14 -17.90 -12.36
C PRO A 339 12.95 -19.07 -11.39
N GLY A 340 11.71 -19.55 -11.21
CA GLY A 340 11.38 -20.66 -10.32
C GLY A 340 11.47 -20.36 -8.82
N SER A 341 11.76 -19.11 -8.42
CA SER A 341 11.97 -18.74 -7.02
C SER A 341 10.70 -18.40 -6.24
N GLY A 342 9.55 -18.53 -6.86
CA GLY A 342 8.29 -18.13 -6.24
C GLY A 342 7.13 -18.91 -6.84
N GLY A 343 5.95 -18.38 -6.64
CA GLY A 343 4.75 -19.03 -7.18
C GLY A 343 3.47 -18.44 -6.60
N LEU A 344 2.40 -19.09 -6.98
CA LEU A 344 1.05 -18.82 -6.50
C LEU A 344 0.57 -19.98 -5.65
N SER A 345 -0.34 -19.74 -4.72
CA SER A 345 -1.11 -20.80 -4.06
C SER A 345 -1.80 -21.68 -5.12
N PRO A 346 -1.88 -22.99 -4.91
CA PRO A 346 -2.66 -23.87 -5.79
C PRO A 346 -4.17 -23.64 -5.61
N ALA A 347 -4.60 -23.24 -4.42
CA ALA A 347 -5.98 -22.95 -4.03
C ALA A 347 -6.00 -22.13 -2.73
N PRO A 348 -7.14 -21.53 -2.36
CA PRO A 348 -7.34 -20.95 -1.03
C PRO A 348 -7.13 -21.97 0.09
N SER A 349 -6.49 -21.56 1.18
CA SER A 349 -6.14 -22.45 2.28
C SER A 349 -6.20 -21.72 3.63
N THR A 350 -6.78 -22.38 4.64
CA THR A 350 -6.76 -21.91 6.03
C THR A 350 -5.36 -21.99 6.64
N LEU A 351 -4.52 -22.92 6.18
CA LEU A 351 -3.12 -23.00 6.60
C LEU A 351 -2.35 -21.75 6.16
N GLU A 352 -2.58 -21.27 4.94
CA GLU A 352 -2.00 -20.01 4.48
C GLU A 352 -2.53 -18.80 5.27
N GLY A 353 -3.74 -18.89 5.82
CA GLY A 353 -4.26 -17.91 6.78
C GLY A 353 -3.39 -17.80 8.05
N VAL A 354 -2.96 -18.95 8.58
CA VAL A 354 -2.02 -19.00 9.71
C VAL A 354 -0.67 -18.39 9.31
N TYR A 355 -0.16 -18.72 8.13
CA TYR A 355 1.09 -18.15 7.62
C TYR A 355 1.01 -16.63 7.42
N ALA A 356 -0.11 -16.14 6.93
CA ALA A 356 -0.34 -14.70 6.74
C ALA A 356 -0.27 -13.93 8.07
N TRP A 357 -0.83 -14.46 9.15
CA TRP A 357 -0.72 -13.88 10.49
C TRP A 357 0.72 -13.96 11.02
N GLY A 358 1.39 -15.10 10.88
CA GLY A 358 2.80 -15.23 11.25
C GLY A 358 3.69 -14.23 10.50
N TRP A 359 3.45 -14.06 9.20
CA TRP A 359 4.13 -13.07 8.38
C TRP A 359 3.88 -11.64 8.89
N ALA A 360 2.63 -11.28 9.18
CA ALA A 360 2.30 -9.94 9.67
C ALA A 360 3.00 -9.62 11.00
N HIS A 361 2.95 -10.55 11.96
CA HIS A 361 3.64 -10.38 13.24
C HIS A 361 5.17 -10.23 13.06
N ASN A 362 5.78 -11.00 12.16
CA ASN A 362 7.21 -10.88 11.87
C ASN A 362 7.56 -9.53 11.22
N ILE A 363 6.77 -9.04 10.27
CA ILE A 363 7.00 -7.71 9.66
C ILE A 363 6.82 -6.60 10.69
N TRP A 364 5.83 -6.71 11.58
CA TRP A 364 5.64 -5.72 12.64
C TRP A 364 6.81 -5.74 13.65
N ALA A 365 7.27 -6.93 14.06
CA ALA A 365 8.42 -7.06 14.93
C ALA A 365 9.71 -6.50 14.28
N ASP A 366 9.93 -6.79 13.00
CA ASP A 366 11.05 -6.25 12.23
C ASP A 366 11.03 -4.71 12.13
N SER A 367 9.85 -4.12 12.01
CA SER A 367 9.68 -2.68 11.75
C SER A 367 9.54 -1.85 13.02
N LEU A 368 9.05 -2.44 14.09
CA LEU A 368 8.66 -1.73 15.31
C LEU A 368 9.43 -2.23 16.57
N GLY A 369 10.18 -3.32 16.45
CA GLY A 369 11.00 -3.90 17.49
C GLY A 369 10.27 -4.89 18.35
#